data_2fa24b7f39a7e4bcc76a771e8412059b
#
_entry.id   2fa24b7f39a7e4bcc76a771e8412059b
#
_cell.length_a   1.000
_cell.length_b   1.000
_cell.length_c   1.000
_cell.angle_alpha   90.00
_cell.angle_beta   90.00
_cell.angle_gamma   90.00
#
_symmetry.space_group_name_H-M   'P 1'
#
loop_
_entity.id
_entity.type
_entity.pdbx_description
1 polymer ?
#
loop_
_entity_poly.entity_id
_entity_poly.type
_entity_poly.pdbx_seq_one_letter_code
_entity_poly.pdbx_strand_id
1 'polypeptide(L)'
;LNNSEVLSDAVDSLIEKLTPTSPVLAWLLDYIDERIRDDKRWNVSNEVKSFGRNIFDESYIERGEKLRQCLRTPNTLKLYRDVLRDMETEALEQMKSFYDQFEGELEGHALTPEDLKGGARGIGSYFRKLRDGRLSDKDVLNATLQNSLADAKNWATKTSSRKDDIICLAKTS
;
A
#
# COMPACT_ATOMS: atom_id res chain seq x y z
N LEU A 1 -35.65 -10.22 -9.12
CA LEU A 1 -34.31 -10.81 -9.23
C LEU A 1 -33.34 -9.91 -8.46
N ASN A 2 -32.59 -10.49 -7.55
CA ASN A 2 -31.57 -9.77 -6.78
C ASN A 2 -30.33 -9.56 -7.68
N ASN A 3 -29.87 -8.31 -7.81
CA ASN A 3 -28.69 -7.98 -8.63
C ASN A 3 -27.45 -8.85 -8.30
N SER A 4 -27.32 -9.27 -7.03
CA SER A 4 -26.24 -10.14 -6.58
C SER A 4 -26.34 -11.55 -7.14
N GLU A 5 -27.54 -12.10 -7.28
CA GLU A 5 -27.77 -13.44 -7.85
C GLU A 5 -27.51 -13.44 -9.35
N VAL A 6 -28.05 -12.42 -10.06
CA VAL A 6 -27.82 -12.27 -11.49
C VAL A 6 -26.31 -12.13 -11.80
N LEU A 7 -25.59 -11.35 -11.01
CA LEU A 7 -24.15 -11.21 -11.16
C LEU A 7 -23.42 -12.53 -10.88
N SER A 8 -23.82 -13.24 -9.84
CA SER A 8 -23.22 -14.55 -9.50
C SER A 8 -23.37 -15.53 -10.65
N ASP A 9 -24.58 -15.68 -11.17
CA ASP A 9 -24.89 -16.61 -12.27
C ASP A 9 -24.16 -16.19 -13.57
N ALA A 10 -24.05 -14.89 -13.83
CA ALA A 10 -23.33 -14.38 -14.98
C ALA A 10 -21.81 -14.68 -14.89
N VAL A 11 -21.20 -14.52 -13.71
CA VAL A 11 -19.78 -14.84 -13.49
C VAL A 11 -19.53 -16.34 -13.60
N ASP A 12 -20.36 -17.17 -13.01
CA ASP A 12 -20.23 -18.62 -13.08
C ASP A 12 -20.37 -19.09 -14.54
N SER A 13 -21.37 -18.60 -15.27
CA SER A 13 -21.53 -18.87 -16.70
C SER A 13 -20.37 -18.39 -17.56
N LEU A 14 -19.75 -17.25 -17.22
CA LEU A 14 -18.57 -16.76 -17.87
C LEU A 14 -17.39 -17.72 -17.69
N ILE A 15 -17.13 -18.13 -16.46
CA ILE A 15 -16.01 -19.02 -16.13
C ILE A 15 -16.19 -20.38 -16.83
N GLU A 16 -17.39 -20.94 -16.83
CA GLU A 16 -17.69 -22.21 -17.51
C GLU A 16 -17.49 -22.18 -19.01
N LYS A 17 -17.68 -21.02 -19.64
CA LYS A 17 -17.52 -20.82 -21.09
C LYS A 17 -16.10 -20.46 -21.53
N LEU A 18 -15.14 -20.34 -20.60
CA LEU A 18 -13.76 -20.05 -20.95
C LEU A 18 -13.14 -21.22 -21.75
N THR A 19 -12.48 -20.88 -22.83
CA THR A 19 -11.73 -21.82 -23.66
C THR A 19 -10.23 -21.55 -23.55
N PRO A 20 -9.37 -22.52 -23.87
CA PRO A 20 -7.91 -22.33 -23.84
C PRO A 20 -7.40 -21.16 -24.68
N THR A 21 -8.18 -20.74 -25.68
CA THR A 21 -7.86 -19.60 -26.57
C THR A 21 -8.43 -18.27 -26.05
N SER A 22 -9.16 -18.28 -24.94
CA SER A 22 -9.75 -17.06 -24.38
C SER A 22 -8.68 -16.16 -23.73
N PRO A 23 -8.57 -14.88 -24.15
CA PRO A 23 -7.66 -13.93 -23.50
C PRO A 23 -7.98 -13.74 -21.99
N VAL A 24 -9.24 -13.91 -21.63
CA VAL A 24 -9.69 -13.82 -20.23
C VAL A 24 -9.14 -14.97 -19.40
N LEU A 25 -9.06 -16.18 -19.97
CA LEU A 25 -8.47 -17.32 -19.27
C LEU A 25 -6.98 -17.11 -19.00
N ALA A 26 -6.23 -16.63 -19.97
CA ALA A 26 -4.80 -16.32 -19.79
C ALA A 26 -4.60 -15.29 -18.65
N TRP A 27 -5.39 -14.23 -18.65
CA TRP A 27 -5.35 -13.22 -17.60
C TRP A 27 -5.72 -13.79 -16.22
N LEU A 28 -6.73 -14.65 -16.13
CA LEU A 28 -7.12 -15.29 -14.87
C LEU A 28 -6.02 -16.21 -14.34
N LEU A 29 -5.34 -16.95 -15.20
CA LEU A 29 -4.23 -17.82 -14.82
C LEU A 29 -3.04 -17.00 -14.30
N ASP A 30 -2.68 -15.91 -14.97
CA ASP A 30 -1.64 -14.99 -14.51
C ASP A 30 -1.98 -14.43 -13.12
N TYR A 31 -3.23 -14.05 -12.91
CA TYR A 31 -3.70 -13.54 -11.62
C TYR A 31 -3.63 -14.61 -10.52
N ILE A 32 -4.02 -15.85 -10.80
CA ILE A 32 -3.92 -16.98 -9.86
C ILE A 32 -2.45 -17.22 -9.49
N ASP A 33 -1.56 -17.25 -10.45
CA ASP A 33 -0.13 -17.44 -10.23
C ASP A 33 0.48 -16.33 -9.37
N GLU A 34 0.07 -15.09 -9.56
CA GLU A 34 0.49 -13.96 -8.72
C GLU A 34 0.00 -14.14 -7.28
N ARG A 35 -1.26 -14.53 -7.09
CA ARG A 35 -1.83 -14.78 -5.75
C ARG A 35 -1.16 -15.92 -5.02
N ILE A 36 -0.82 -17.00 -5.73
CA ILE A 36 -0.09 -18.15 -5.17
C ILE A 36 1.31 -17.73 -4.72
N ARG A 37 2.02 -16.96 -5.54
CA ARG A 37 3.35 -16.43 -5.19
C ARG A 37 3.34 -15.54 -3.93
N ASP A 38 2.25 -14.80 -3.74
CA ASP A 38 2.04 -13.92 -2.58
C ASP A 38 1.52 -14.67 -1.34
N ASP A 39 1.39 -15.99 -1.38
CA ASP A 39 0.80 -16.84 -0.34
C ASP A 39 -0.62 -16.38 0.07
N LYS A 40 -1.39 -15.87 -0.90
CA LYS A 40 -2.75 -15.39 -0.71
C LYS A 40 -3.77 -16.43 -1.17
N ARG A 41 -4.97 -16.39 -0.57
CA ARG A 41 -6.08 -17.24 -1.04
C ARG A 41 -6.46 -16.86 -2.47
N TRP A 42 -6.79 -17.86 -3.30
CA TRP A 42 -7.08 -17.71 -4.73
C TRP A 42 -8.49 -18.18 -5.10
N ASN A 43 -9.52 -17.75 -4.42
CA ASN A 43 -10.88 -18.05 -4.86
C ASN A 43 -11.31 -17.05 -5.93
N VAL A 44 -10.90 -17.32 -7.18
CA VAL A 44 -11.13 -16.45 -8.33
C VAL A 44 -12.59 -16.12 -8.54
N SER A 45 -13.50 -17.11 -8.43
CA SER A 45 -14.94 -16.88 -8.61
C SER A 45 -15.45 -15.83 -7.63
N ASN A 46 -15.13 -15.95 -6.35
CA ASN A 46 -15.56 -15.01 -5.34
C ASN A 46 -14.96 -13.61 -5.52
N GLU A 47 -13.70 -13.53 -5.93
CA GLU A 47 -13.04 -12.25 -6.17
C GLU A 47 -13.60 -11.54 -7.41
N VAL A 48 -13.84 -12.27 -8.51
CA VAL A 48 -14.49 -11.73 -9.71
C VAL A 48 -15.93 -11.28 -9.39
N LYS A 49 -16.69 -12.05 -8.60
CA LYS A 49 -18.02 -11.64 -8.14
C LYS A 49 -17.98 -10.40 -7.26
N SER A 50 -17.00 -10.33 -6.36
CA SER A 50 -16.82 -9.15 -5.50
C SER A 50 -16.45 -7.91 -6.30
N PHE A 51 -15.50 -8.02 -7.22
CA PHE A 51 -15.11 -6.94 -8.12
C PHE A 51 -16.24 -6.54 -9.07
N GLY A 52 -16.97 -7.52 -9.58
CA GLY A 52 -18.11 -7.32 -10.49
C GLY A 52 -19.24 -6.48 -9.91
N ARG A 53 -19.35 -6.38 -8.57
CA ARG A 53 -20.34 -5.49 -7.92
C ARG A 53 -20.12 -4.02 -8.28
N ASN A 54 -18.89 -3.64 -8.58
CA ASN A 54 -18.57 -2.25 -8.97
C ASN A 54 -19.28 -1.81 -10.26
N ILE A 55 -19.78 -2.74 -11.10
CA ILE A 55 -20.56 -2.38 -12.29
C ILE A 55 -21.91 -1.69 -11.97
N PHE A 56 -22.37 -1.83 -10.73
CA PHE A 56 -23.58 -1.18 -10.22
C PHE A 56 -23.30 0.17 -9.55
N ASP A 57 -22.03 0.55 -9.43
CA ASP A 57 -21.63 1.83 -8.86
C ASP A 57 -21.91 2.99 -9.81
N GLU A 58 -22.41 4.10 -9.30
CA GLU A 58 -22.73 5.28 -10.11
C GLU A 58 -21.51 5.76 -10.90
N SER A 59 -20.34 5.76 -10.27
CA SER A 59 -19.08 6.16 -10.93
C SER A 59 -18.71 5.25 -12.10
N TYR A 60 -19.05 3.95 -12.04
CA TYR A 60 -18.86 3.04 -13.16
C TYR A 60 -19.92 3.26 -14.24
N ILE A 61 -21.19 3.51 -13.87
CA ILE A 61 -22.27 3.78 -14.84
C ILE A 61 -21.92 5.00 -15.67
N GLU A 62 -21.43 6.06 -15.05
CA GLU A 62 -21.05 7.30 -15.75
C GLU A 62 -19.86 7.14 -16.68
N ARG A 63 -18.86 6.34 -16.28
CA ARG A 63 -17.56 6.26 -16.96
C ARG A 63 -17.31 4.92 -17.65
N GLY A 64 -18.18 3.95 -17.46
CA GLY A 64 -17.98 2.55 -17.85
C GLY A 64 -17.75 2.36 -19.35
N GLU A 65 -18.37 3.17 -20.20
CA GLU A 65 -18.13 3.07 -21.65
C GLU A 65 -16.70 3.48 -22.03
N LYS A 66 -16.20 4.58 -21.48
CA LYS A 66 -14.81 5.01 -21.68
C LYS A 66 -13.82 3.98 -21.13
N LEU A 67 -14.10 3.42 -19.95
CA LEU A 67 -13.29 2.38 -19.34
C LEU A 67 -13.26 1.12 -20.21
N ARG A 68 -14.41 0.64 -20.70
CA ARG A 68 -14.49 -0.51 -21.61
C ARG A 68 -13.71 -0.30 -22.90
N GLN A 69 -13.76 0.90 -23.46
CA GLN A 69 -12.99 1.26 -24.65
C GLN A 69 -11.47 1.22 -24.37
N CYS A 70 -11.03 1.79 -23.25
CA CYS A 70 -9.64 1.72 -22.83
C CYS A 70 -9.17 0.27 -22.62
N LEU A 71 -9.97 -0.56 -21.96
CA LEU A 71 -9.63 -1.95 -21.68
C LEU A 71 -9.60 -2.85 -22.92
N ARG A 72 -10.30 -2.47 -24.00
CA ARG A 72 -10.23 -3.14 -25.32
C ARG A 72 -8.93 -2.84 -26.06
N THR A 73 -8.22 -1.76 -25.68
CA THR A 73 -6.94 -1.44 -26.31
C THR A 73 -5.87 -2.43 -25.82
N PRO A 74 -5.17 -3.11 -26.75
CA PRO A 74 -4.12 -4.05 -26.38
C PRO A 74 -3.09 -3.40 -25.45
N ASN A 75 -2.64 -4.15 -24.44
CA ASN A 75 -1.65 -3.75 -23.46
C ASN A 75 -2.04 -2.62 -22.48
N THR A 76 -3.25 -2.06 -22.51
CA THR A 76 -3.65 -1.00 -21.58
C THR A 76 -3.49 -1.43 -20.11
N LEU A 77 -3.94 -2.63 -19.77
CA LEU A 77 -3.79 -3.17 -18.41
C LEU A 77 -2.32 -3.37 -18.04
N LYS A 78 -1.51 -3.84 -18.97
CA LYS A 78 -0.07 -4.01 -18.75
C LYS A 78 0.60 -2.66 -18.47
N LEU A 79 0.36 -1.68 -19.33
CA LEU A 79 0.88 -0.32 -19.16
C LEU A 79 0.45 0.30 -17.82
N TYR A 80 -0.81 0.11 -17.44
CA TYR A 80 -1.31 0.61 -16.14
C TYR A 80 -0.60 -0.07 -14.96
N ARG A 81 -0.40 -1.40 -15.01
CA ARG A 81 0.34 -2.14 -13.98
C ARG A 81 1.80 -1.72 -13.91
N ASP A 82 2.44 -1.49 -15.05
CA ASP A 82 3.82 -1.04 -15.11
C ASP A 82 3.96 0.34 -14.46
N VAL A 83 3.08 1.30 -14.78
CA VAL A 83 3.05 2.63 -14.14
C VAL A 83 2.84 2.52 -12.61
N LEU A 84 1.91 1.68 -12.15
CA LEU A 84 1.70 1.50 -10.71
C LEU A 84 2.94 0.92 -10.01
N ARG A 85 3.63 -0.02 -10.66
CA ARG A 85 4.86 -0.61 -10.14
C ARG A 85 6.00 0.41 -10.06
N ASP A 86 6.12 1.23 -11.10
CA ASP A 86 7.12 2.31 -11.12
C ASP A 86 6.86 3.32 -10.00
N MET A 87 5.59 3.73 -9.81
CA MET A 87 5.18 4.61 -8.70
C MET A 87 5.46 3.99 -7.33
N GLU A 88 5.19 2.69 -7.16
CA GLU A 88 5.49 1.97 -5.91
C GLU A 88 7.00 1.95 -5.65
N THR A 89 7.80 1.63 -6.67
CA THR A 89 9.26 1.62 -6.58
C THR A 89 9.81 2.99 -6.20
N GLU A 90 9.36 4.04 -6.87
CA GLU A 90 9.75 5.41 -6.56
C GLU A 90 9.37 5.82 -5.13
N ALA A 91 8.16 5.48 -4.68
CA ALA A 91 7.73 5.75 -3.32
C ALA A 91 8.59 5.03 -2.28
N LEU A 92 8.95 3.77 -2.52
CA LEU A 92 9.83 3.01 -1.63
C LEU A 92 11.26 3.58 -1.59
N GLU A 93 11.78 4.04 -2.72
CA GLU A 93 13.09 4.72 -2.78
C GLU A 93 13.07 6.04 -2.00
N GLN A 94 12.01 6.84 -2.13
CA GLN A 94 11.84 8.06 -1.35
C GLN A 94 11.75 7.76 0.14
N MET A 95 10.97 6.77 0.55
CA MET A 95 10.86 6.34 1.95
C MET A 95 12.21 5.92 2.53
N LYS A 96 13.00 5.18 1.76
CA LYS A 96 14.35 4.79 2.15
C LYS A 96 15.27 6.00 2.29
N SER A 97 15.22 6.93 1.35
CA SER A 97 16.01 8.18 1.42
C SER A 97 15.69 9.00 2.68
N PHE A 98 14.43 9.11 3.07
CA PHE A 98 14.05 9.75 4.33
C PHE A 98 14.63 9.03 5.56
N TYR A 99 14.64 7.69 5.55
CA TYR A 99 15.26 6.94 6.63
C TYR A 99 16.77 7.18 6.68
N ASP A 100 17.46 7.16 5.55
CA ASP A 100 18.91 7.37 5.47
C ASP A 100 19.29 8.78 5.98
N GLN A 101 18.48 9.80 5.67
CA GLN A 101 18.63 11.14 6.23
C GLN A 101 18.45 11.15 7.74
N PHE A 102 17.38 10.54 8.24
CA PHE A 102 17.13 10.44 9.67
C PHE A 102 18.24 9.69 10.41
N GLU A 103 18.77 8.61 9.85
CA GLU A 103 19.90 7.86 10.43
C GLU A 103 21.17 8.71 10.47
N GLY A 104 21.45 9.45 9.39
CA GLY A 104 22.57 10.39 9.37
C GLY A 104 22.46 11.49 10.42
N GLU A 105 21.27 12.04 10.64
CA GLU A 105 21.03 13.02 11.70
C GLU A 105 21.20 12.42 13.12
N LEU A 106 20.73 11.19 13.33
CA LEU A 106 20.98 10.45 14.59
C LEU A 106 22.47 10.28 14.86
N GLU A 107 23.22 9.83 13.87
CA GLU A 107 24.68 9.65 13.97
C GLU A 107 25.39 11.00 14.23
N GLY A 108 24.97 12.06 13.55
CA GLY A 108 25.52 13.40 13.75
C GLY A 108 25.37 13.93 15.18
N HIS A 109 24.31 13.49 15.88
CA HIS A 109 24.07 13.80 17.29
C HIS A 109 24.55 12.69 18.25
N ALA A 110 25.21 11.66 17.77
CA ALA A 110 25.61 10.47 18.52
C ALA A 110 24.41 9.84 19.28
N LEU A 111 23.26 9.79 18.64
CA LEU A 111 22.01 9.21 19.13
C LEU A 111 21.70 7.92 18.40
N THR A 112 20.87 7.09 19.02
CA THR A 112 20.30 5.88 18.45
C THR A 112 18.75 5.97 18.46
N PRO A 113 18.03 5.19 17.66
CA PRO A 113 16.57 5.15 17.73
C PRO A 113 16.03 4.80 19.12
N GLU A 114 16.82 4.11 19.95
CA GLU A 114 16.47 3.71 21.30
C GLU A 114 16.50 4.89 22.29
N ASP A 115 17.26 5.95 22.01
CA ASP A 115 17.32 7.16 22.82
C ASP A 115 16.05 8.00 22.71
N LEU A 116 15.29 7.79 21.64
CA LEU A 116 14.05 8.52 21.38
C LEU A 116 12.92 8.00 22.27
N LYS A 117 11.89 8.84 22.47
CA LYS A 117 10.71 8.49 23.26
C LYS A 117 10.02 7.24 22.71
N GLY A 118 9.83 6.27 23.58
CA GLY A 118 9.26 4.97 23.23
C GLY A 118 10.29 3.95 22.73
N GLY A 119 11.57 4.36 22.60
CA GLY A 119 12.67 3.46 22.21
C GLY A 119 12.33 2.66 20.94
N ALA A 120 12.53 1.36 21.01
CA ALA A 120 12.28 0.44 19.90
C ALA A 120 10.81 0.42 19.39
N ARG A 121 9.85 0.94 20.15
CA ARG A 121 8.41 0.96 19.80
C ARG A 121 7.88 2.35 19.45
N GLY A 122 8.69 3.39 19.63
CA GLY A 122 8.31 4.78 19.39
C GLY A 122 8.61 5.25 17.97
N ILE A 123 9.07 6.50 17.87
CA ILE A 123 9.43 7.17 16.60
C ILE A 123 10.47 6.36 15.81
N GLY A 124 11.49 5.81 16.49
CA GLY A 124 12.50 4.96 15.84
C GLY A 124 11.90 3.72 15.15
N SER A 125 10.83 3.14 15.69
CA SER A 125 10.10 2.04 15.03
C SER A 125 9.39 2.49 13.76
N TYR A 126 8.82 3.71 13.77
CA TYR A 126 8.17 4.27 12.58
C TYR A 126 9.17 4.44 11.44
N PHE A 127 10.31 5.06 11.70
CA PHE A 127 11.33 5.25 10.67
C PHE A 127 11.92 3.93 10.16
N ARG A 128 12.07 2.90 11.01
CA ARG A 128 12.47 1.57 10.54
C ARG A 128 11.43 0.93 9.62
N LYS A 129 10.14 1.05 9.93
CA LYS A 129 9.07 0.57 9.05
C LYS A 129 9.03 1.34 7.73
N LEU A 130 9.35 2.63 7.76
CA LEU A 130 9.49 3.47 6.57
C LEU A 130 10.59 2.92 5.65
N ARG A 131 11.78 2.67 6.20
CA ARG A 131 12.91 2.05 5.46
C ARG A 131 12.52 0.72 4.83
N ASP A 132 11.82 -0.11 5.59
CA ASP A 132 11.47 -1.47 5.17
C ASP A 132 10.25 -1.52 4.24
N GLY A 133 9.63 -0.38 3.91
CA GLY A 133 8.41 -0.31 3.12
C GLY A 133 7.21 -1.00 3.79
N ARG A 134 7.18 -1.07 5.13
CA ARG A 134 6.17 -1.81 5.91
C ARG A 134 5.19 -0.91 6.65
N LEU A 135 5.10 0.36 6.25
CA LEU A 135 4.11 1.27 6.82
C LEU A 135 2.70 0.81 6.45
N SER A 136 1.82 0.82 7.43
CA SER A 136 0.39 0.58 7.27
C SER A 136 -0.41 1.82 7.60
N ASP A 137 -1.67 1.88 7.15
CA ASP A 137 -2.59 2.96 7.50
C ASP A 137 -2.68 3.16 9.02
N LYS A 138 -2.60 2.07 9.81
CA LYS A 138 -2.61 2.13 11.27
C LYS A 138 -1.37 2.82 11.85
N ASP A 139 -0.23 2.69 11.19
CA ASP A 139 0.99 3.37 11.60
C ASP A 139 0.91 4.86 11.30
N VAL A 140 0.44 5.23 10.11
CA VAL A 140 0.30 6.63 9.66
C VAL A 140 -0.78 7.37 10.45
N LEU A 141 -1.91 6.72 10.72
CA LEU A 141 -3.05 7.30 11.45
C LEU A 141 -2.89 7.24 12.98
N ASN A 142 -1.76 6.79 13.49
CA ASN A 142 -1.51 6.71 14.93
C ASN A 142 -1.38 8.12 15.54
N ALA A 143 -2.39 8.51 16.32
CA ALA A 143 -2.44 9.84 16.93
C ALA A 143 -1.22 10.14 17.83
N THR A 144 -0.67 9.14 18.53
CA THR A 144 0.53 9.30 19.36
C THR A 144 1.75 9.62 18.51
N LEU A 145 1.89 8.97 17.38
CA LEU A 145 2.97 9.24 16.43
C LEU A 145 2.81 10.62 15.78
N GLN A 146 1.60 10.96 15.31
CA GLN A 146 1.31 12.27 14.73
C GLN A 146 1.63 13.40 15.71
N ASN A 147 1.22 13.27 16.98
CA ASN A 147 1.55 14.22 18.03
C ASN A 147 3.06 14.30 18.31
N SER A 148 3.78 13.18 18.16
CA SER A 148 5.23 13.17 18.32
C SER A 148 5.91 13.85 17.15
N LEU A 149 5.49 13.60 15.92
CA LEU A 149 6.03 14.26 14.72
C LEU A 149 5.70 15.76 14.67
N ALA A 150 4.57 16.18 15.23
CA ALA A 150 4.14 17.59 15.23
C ALA A 150 4.92 18.48 16.23
N ASP A 151 5.52 17.93 17.28
CA ASP A 151 6.26 18.71 18.28
C ASP A 151 7.56 18.00 18.69
N ALA A 152 8.69 18.62 18.38
CA ALA A 152 10.03 18.17 18.71
C ALA A 152 10.22 17.77 20.20
N LYS A 153 9.51 18.43 21.11
CA LYS A 153 9.56 18.11 22.55
C LYS A 153 9.01 16.71 22.86
N ASN A 154 8.17 16.19 21.99
CA ASN A 154 7.58 14.85 22.14
C ASN A 154 8.53 13.72 21.73
N TRP A 155 9.67 14.02 21.11
CA TRP A 155 10.68 13.05 20.73
C TRP A 155 11.54 12.55 21.90
N ALA A 156 11.63 13.36 22.97
CA ALA A 156 12.41 13.02 24.15
C ALA A 156 11.52 12.59 25.32
N THR A 157 12.04 11.72 26.18
CA THR A 157 11.44 11.47 27.48
C THR A 157 11.77 12.61 28.45
N LYS A 158 10.91 12.87 29.44
CA LYS A 158 11.13 13.93 30.41
C LYS A 158 12.42 13.75 31.24
N THR A 159 12.83 12.49 31.39
CA THR A 159 13.99 12.07 32.22
C THR A 159 15.25 11.79 31.41
N SER A 160 15.22 11.99 30.07
CA SER A 160 16.37 11.76 29.23
C SER A 160 17.48 12.76 29.50
N SER A 161 18.71 12.26 29.75
CA SER A 161 19.91 13.10 29.86
C SER A 161 20.33 13.73 28.51
N ARG A 162 19.83 13.19 27.39
CA ARG A 162 20.12 13.64 26.03
C ARG A 162 18.96 14.45 25.43
N LYS A 163 18.11 15.05 26.28
CA LYS A 163 16.87 15.71 25.84
C LYS A 163 17.10 16.84 24.87
N ASP A 164 18.13 17.65 25.09
CA ASP A 164 18.40 18.83 24.25
C ASP A 164 18.93 18.41 22.87
N ASP A 165 19.76 17.38 22.81
CA ASP A 165 20.24 16.79 21.55
C ASP A 165 19.07 16.21 20.73
N ILE A 166 18.15 15.47 21.39
CA ILE A 166 16.98 14.89 20.75
C ILE A 166 16.03 15.98 20.24
N ILE A 167 15.83 17.07 20.97
CA ILE A 167 15.00 18.19 20.52
C ILE A 167 15.67 18.93 19.36
N CYS A 168 17.00 19.04 19.35
CA CYS A 168 17.74 19.61 18.25
C CYS A 168 17.57 18.77 16.99
N LEU A 169 17.79 17.46 17.08
CA LEU A 169 17.52 16.50 16.01
C LEU A 169 16.11 16.67 15.43
N ALA A 170 15.10 16.66 16.28
CA ALA A 170 13.69 16.72 15.85
C ALA A 170 13.27 18.04 15.17
N LYS A 171 14.12 19.05 15.17
CA LYS A 171 13.89 20.32 14.47
C LYS A 171 14.57 20.36 13.12
N THR A 172 15.55 19.50 12.88
CA THR A 172 16.30 19.40 11.63
C THR A 172 15.78 18.28 10.72
N SER A 173 15.12 17.26 11.30
CA SER A 173 14.43 16.18 10.59
C SER A 173 13.01 16.57 10.21
#